data_88802a66838e11ec0f70ac768bbfed45
#
_entry.id   88802a66838e11ec0f70ac768bbfed45
#
_cell.length_a   1.000
_cell.length_b   1.000
_cell.length_c   1.000
_cell.angle_alpha   90.00
_cell.angle_beta   90.00
_cell.angle_gamma   90.00
#
_symmetry.space_group_name_H-M   'P 1'
#
loop_
_entity.id
_entity.type
_entity.pdbx_description
1 polymer ?
#
loop_
_entity_poly.entity_id
_entity_poly.type
_entity_poly.pdbx_seq_one_letter_code
_entity_poly.pdbx_strand_id
1 'polypeptide(L)'
;TINEFIEDFIYDNIGELDFKNIKDWDWANLNQRFNAHLFVNIDTKDIEKFKNIEDLEKYIFDKAIDYYKVKEEVIPSELLRKVEKFIVLKTIDEKWRNHLLGMDQLREGIGLRAYGQKNPLIEYKSEAYNFFQELMISLRSAVLQRVFHAQISDQNQTRQNPLQKNLEMKRDDINPIEKKSVKQDIQMKEQNTDNTKIGRNEKVELISPS
;
A
#
# COMPACT_ATOMS: atom_id res chain seq x y z
N THR A 1 -12.31 -6.71 -10.28
CA THR A 1 -12.65 -7.35 -8.98
C THR A 1 -11.49 -8.19 -8.47
N ILE A 2 -11.51 -8.64 -7.20
CA ILE A 2 -10.46 -9.54 -6.66
C ILE A 2 -10.41 -10.84 -7.45
N ASN A 3 -11.55 -11.34 -7.91
CA ASN A 3 -11.63 -12.55 -8.73
C ASN A 3 -10.82 -12.42 -10.03
N GLU A 4 -10.94 -11.32 -10.74
CA GLU A 4 -10.15 -11.04 -11.95
C GLU A 4 -8.65 -11.01 -11.65
N PHE A 5 -8.25 -10.44 -10.51
CA PHE A 5 -6.84 -10.49 -10.09
C PHE A 5 -6.35 -11.92 -9.83
N ILE A 6 -7.21 -12.80 -9.28
CA ILE A 6 -6.88 -14.21 -9.05
C ILE A 6 -6.73 -14.94 -10.38
N GLU A 7 -7.69 -14.78 -11.30
CA GLU A 7 -7.67 -15.39 -12.64
C GLU A 7 -6.41 -14.97 -13.41
N ASP A 8 -6.16 -13.68 -13.50
CA ASP A 8 -4.98 -13.13 -14.18
C ASP A 8 -3.69 -13.63 -13.55
N PHE A 9 -3.62 -13.70 -12.20
CA PHE A 9 -2.43 -14.20 -11.51
C PHE A 9 -2.18 -15.69 -11.78
N ILE A 10 -3.23 -16.51 -11.84
CA ILE A 10 -3.12 -17.91 -12.20
C ILE A 10 -2.61 -18.03 -13.62
N TYR A 11 -3.19 -17.30 -14.57
CA TYR A 11 -2.77 -17.29 -15.97
C TYR A 11 -1.31 -16.82 -16.13
N ASP A 12 -0.89 -15.76 -15.45
CA ASP A 12 0.50 -15.27 -15.47
C ASP A 12 1.53 -16.33 -15.01
N ASN A 13 1.11 -17.31 -14.21
CA ASN A 13 2.01 -18.34 -13.67
C ASN A 13 1.98 -19.66 -14.43
N ILE A 14 0.86 -20.06 -14.99
CA ILE A 14 0.71 -21.39 -15.63
C ILE A 14 0.12 -21.34 -17.04
N GLY A 15 -0.52 -20.22 -17.47
CA GLY A 15 -1.26 -20.15 -18.73
C GLY A 15 -0.41 -20.41 -19.98
N GLU A 16 0.90 -20.11 -19.95
CA GLU A 16 1.82 -20.35 -21.06
C GLU A 16 2.58 -21.69 -20.95
N LEU A 17 2.37 -22.47 -19.87
CA LEU A 17 3.08 -23.73 -19.67
C LEU A 17 2.47 -24.86 -20.54
N ASP A 18 3.34 -25.71 -21.10
CA ASP A 18 2.88 -26.88 -21.87
C ASP A 18 2.33 -27.96 -20.95
N PHE A 19 1.02 -28.10 -20.94
CA PHE A 19 0.32 -29.09 -20.12
C PHE A 19 0.75 -30.54 -20.40
N LYS A 20 1.25 -30.85 -21.62
CA LYS A 20 1.77 -32.19 -21.94
C LYS A 20 2.95 -32.59 -21.05
N ASN A 21 3.70 -31.59 -20.60
CA ASN A 21 4.88 -31.77 -19.77
C ASN A 21 4.61 -31.41 -18.29
N ILE A 22 3.36 -31.50 -17.86
CA ILE A 22 2.93 -31.09 -16.49
C ILE A 22 3.74 -31.78 -15.37
N LYS A 23 4.27 -32.98 -15.60
CA LYS A 23 5.09 -33.71 -14.61
C LYS A 23 6.47 -33.08 -14.44
N ASP A 24 6.97 -32.38 -15.47
CA ASP A 24 8.30 -31.77 -15.48
C ASP A 24 8.27 -30.31 -14.98
N TRP A 25 7.09 -29.80 -14.63
CA TRP A 25 6.96 -28.43 -14.09
C TRP A 25 7.65 -28.30 -12.73
N ASP A 26 8.22 -27.14 -12.45
CA ASP A 26 8.76 -26.80 -11.14
C ASP A 26 7.64 -26.56 -10.11
N TRP A 27 7.02 -27.66 -9.67
CA TRP A 27 5.93 -27.65 -8.70
C TRP A 27 6.33 -27.05 -7.36
N ALA A 28 7.60 -27.12 -6.98
CA ALA A 28 8.08 -26.54 -5.73
C ALA A 28 7.96 -25.00 -5.80
N ASN A 29 8.42 -24.41 -6.90
CA ASN A 29 8.34 -22.96 -7.14
C ASN A 29 6.89 -22.51 -7.31
N LEU A 30 6.08 -23.23 -8.11
CA LEU A 30 4.68 -22.92 -8.32
C LEU A 30 3.89 -22.95 -7.01
N ASN A 31 4.05 -23.99 -6.21
CA ASN A 31 3.40 -24.09 -4.91
C ASN A 31 3.85 -23.00 -3.94
N GLN A 32 5.13 -22.65 -3.93
CA GLN A 32 5.62 -21.53 -3.12
C GLN A 32 4.92 -20.22 -3.53
N ARG A 33 4.77 -19.95 -4.83
CA ARG A 33 4.09 -18.76 -5.33
C ARG A 33 2.60 -18.75 -5.01
N PHE A 34 1.88 -19.85 -5.29
CA PHE A 34 0.44 -19.94 -5.01
C PHE A 34 0.16 -19.86 -3.51
N ASN A 35 0.98 -20.51 -2.70
CA ASN A 35 0.82 -20.42 -1.25
C ASN A 35 1.10 -19.01 -0.71
N ALA A 36 2.15 -18.34 -1.21
CA ALA A 36 2.51 -17.00 -0.78
C ALA A 36 1.47 -15.92 -1.16
N HIS A 37 0.67 -16.12 -2.21
CA HIS A 37 -0.27 -15.12 -2.70
C HIS A 37 -1.73 -15.48 -2.46
N LEU A 38 -2.08 -16.76 -2.54
CA LEU A 38 -3.46 -17.26 -2.52
C LEU A 38 -3.74 -18.26 -1.39
N PHE A 39 -2.72 -18.65 -0.61
CA PHE A 39 -2.78 -19.75 0.37
C PHE A 39 -3.20 -21.10 -0.23
N VAL A 40 -2.91 -21.32 -1.52
CA VAL A 40 -3.20 -22.56 -2.24
C VAL A 40 -1.96 -23.41 -2.35
N ASN A 41 -2.08 -24.69 -1.97
CA ASN A 41 -1.09 -25.73 -2.21
C ASN A 41 -1.70 -26.80 -3.09
N ILE A 42 -0.96 -27.24 -4.11
CA ILE A 42 -1.33 -28.31 -5.03
C ILE A 42 -0.52 -29.53 -4.64
N ASP A 43 -1.20 -30.61 -4.25
CA ASP A 43 -0.52 -31.87 -4.00
C ASP A 43 -0.09 -32.47 -5.34
N THR A 44 1.17 -32.89 -5.44
CA THR A 44 1.69 -33.55 -6.65
C THR A 44 0.95 -34.86 -7.00
N LYS A 45 0.28 -35.48 -6.02
CA LYS A 45 -0.61 -36.60 -6.24
C LYS A 45 -1.91 -36.25 -6.96
N ASP A 46 -2.34 -35.01 -6.87
CA ASP A 46 -3.55 -34.53 -7.50
C ASP A 46 -3.34 -34.12 -8.97
N ILE A 47 -2.08 -33.94 -9.39
CA ILE A 47 -1.73 -33.50 -10.76
C ILE A 47 -2.27 -34.47 -11.81
N GLU A 48 -2.28 -35.77 -11.54
CA GLU A 48 -2.81 -36.78 -12.47
C GLU A 48 -4.34 -36.73 -12.65
N LYS A 49 -5.05 -35.97 -11.81
CA LYS A 49 -6.51 -35.82 -11.90
C LYS A 49 -6.92 -34.76 -12.96
N PHE A 50 -6.01 -33.86 -13.31
CA PHE A 50 -6.30 -32.80 -14.28
C PHE A 50 -6.14 -33.33 -15.71
N LYS A 51 -7.07 -32.99 -16.59
CA LYS A 51 -7.07 -33.41 -18.00
C LYS A 51 -6.48 -32.35 -18.93
N ASN A 52 -6.58 -31.10 -18.54
CA ASN A 52 -6.12 -29.93 -19.29
C ASN A 52 -5.72 -28.80 -18.31
N ILE A 53 -5.19 -27.72 -18.87
CA ILE A 53 -4.74 -26.57 -18.09
C ILE A 53 -5.92 -25.83 -17.43
N GLU A 54 -7.08 -25.78 -18.10
CA GLU A 54 -8.29 -25.13 -17.63
C GLU A 54 -8.86 -25.81 -16.37
N ASP A 55 -8.76 -27.15 -16.28
CA ASP A 55 -9.15 -27.90 -15.07
C ASP A 55 -8.26 -27.52 -13.87
N LEU A 56 -6.95 -27.34 -14.12
CA LEU A 56 -5.98 -26.92 -13.11
C LEU A 56 -6.21 -25.46 -12.68
N GLU A 57 -6.38 -24.56 -13.64
CA GLU A 57 -6.68 -23.15 -13.38
C GLU A 57 -7.93 -23.02 -12.51
N LYS A 58 -8.99 -23.73 -12.89
CA LYS A 58 -10.25 -23.77 -12.14
C LYS A 58 -10.06 -24.32 -10.73
N TYR A 59 -9.29 -25.39 -10.58
CA TYR A 59 -9.01 -25.95 -9.26
C TYR A 59 -8.29 -24.95 -8.34
N ILE A 60 -7.29 -24.26 -8.87
CA ILE A 60 -6.54 -23.23 -8.10
C ILE A 60 -7.47 -22.07 -7.74
N PHE A 61 -8.29 -21.62 -8.70
CA PHE A 61 -9.25 -20.55 -8.51
C PHE A 61 -10.28 -20.91 -7.42
N ASP A 62 -10.90 -22.09 -7.52
CA ASP A 62 -11.91 -22.55 -6.55
C ASP A 62 -11.31 -22.63 -5.14
N LYS A 63 -10.08 -23.12 -4.99
CA LYS A 63 -9.37 -23.16 -3.71
C LYS A 63 -9.08 -21.78 -3.15
N ALA A 64 -8.65 -20.84 -4.00
CA ALA A 64 -8.39 -19.46 -3.59
C ALA A 64 -9.69 -18.76 -3.14
N ILE A 65 -10.78 -18.97 -3.87
CA ILE A 65 -12.09 -18.41 -3.53
C ILE A 65 -12.65 -19.01 -2.24
N ASP A 66 -12.49 -20.31 -2.02
CA ASP A 66 -12.94 -20.94 -0.77
C ASP A 66 -12.18 -20.38 0.44
N TYR A 67 -10.86 -20.19 0.33
CA TYR A 67 -10.10 -19.52 1.37
C TYR A 67 -10.58 -18.07 1.60
N TYR A 68 -10.89 -17.36 0.52
CA TYR A 68 -11.35 -15.97 0.60
C TYR A 68 -12.75 -15.85 1.22
N LYS A 69 -13.67 -16.79 0.92
CA LYS A 69 -15.02 -16.84 1.53
C LYS A 69 -14.96 -16.98 3.04
N VAL A 70 -14.07 -17.82 3.57
CA VAL A 70 -13.88 -17.92 5.03
C VAL A 70 -13.56 -16.57 5.65
N LYS A 71 -12.79 -15.74 4.95
CA LYS A 71 -12.47 -14.38 5.36
C LYS A 71 -13.70 -13.45 5.31
N GLU A 72 -14.53 -13.59 4.27
CA GLU A 72 -15.79 -12.83 4.14
C GLU A 72 -16.80 -13.17 5.23
N GLU A 73 -16.81 -14.39 5.74
CA GLU A 73 -17.71 -14.81 6.83
C GLU A 73 -17.29 -14.21 8.19
N VAL A 74 -15.98 -14.03 8.41
CA VAL A 74 -15.44 -13.52 9.68
C VAL A 74 -15.46 -12.00 9.74
N ILE A 75 -15.29 -11.32 8.62
CA ILE A 75 -15.14 -9.87 8.53
C ILE A 75 -16.40 -9.24 7.95
N PRO A 76 -16.98 -8.19 8.59
CA PRO A 76 -18.09 -7.47 8.00
C PRO A 76 -17.80 -7.01 6.56
N SER A 77 -18.68 -7.30 5.62
CA SER A 77 -18.45 -7.09 4.19
C SER A 77 -18.08 -5.64 3.84
N GLU A 78 -18.71 -4.65 4.47
CA GLU A 78 -18.37 -3.24 4.25
C GLU A 78 -16.94 -2.90 4.67
N LEU A 79 -16.48 -3.48 5.78
CA LEU A 79 -15.13 -3.26 6.28
C LEU A 79 -14.11 -3.93 5.36
N LEU A 80 -14.39 -5.16 4.94
CA LEU A 80 -13.55 -5.89 4.00
C LEU A 80 -13.39 -5.13 2.69
N ARG A 81 -14.48 -4.62 2.10
CA ARG A 81 -14.43 -3.83 0.85
C ARG A 81 -13.65 -2.50 1.02
N LYS A 82 -13.74 -1.87 2.18
CA LYS A 82 -12.92 -0.67 2.47
C LYS A 82 -11.43 -1.01 2.55
N VAL A 83 -11.08 -2.14 3.19
CA VAL A 83 -9.69 -2.60 3.29
C VAL A 83 -9.15 -3.00 1.92
N GLU A 84 -9.90 -3.76 1.12
CA GLU A 84 -9.53 -4.11 -0.26
C GLU A 84 -9.25 -2.85 -1.09
N LYS A 85 -10.21 -1.92 -1.10
CA LYS A 85 -10.06 -0.65 -1.83
C LYS A 85 -8.80 0.10 -1.40
N PHE A 86 -8.55 0.18 -0.09
CA PHE A 86 -7.36 0.84 0.44
C PHE A 86 -6.08 0.14 -0.02
N ILE A 87 -6.03 -1.19 0.05
CA ILE A 87 -4.89 -1.99 -0.39
C ILE A 87 -4.62 -1.79 -1.88
N VAL A 88 -5.66 -1.88 -2.72
CA VAL A 88 -5.56 -1.71 -4.17
C VAL A 88 -5.00 -0.32 -4.49
N LEU A 89 -5.63 0.74 -3.97
CA LEU A 89 -5.22 2.12 -4.26
C LEU A 89 -3.79 2.41 -3.79
N LYS A 90 -3.42 1.96 -2.58
CA LYS A 90 -2.06 2.13 -2.05
C LYS A 90 -1.03 1.38 -2.88
N THR A 91 -1.37 0.17 -3.35
CA THR A 91 -0.48 -0.64 -4.17
C THR A 91 -0.30 -0.04 -5.55
N ILE A 92 -1.38 0.48 -6.17
CA ILE A 92 -1.30 1.19 -7.45
C ILE A 92 -0.37 2.40 -7.30
N ASP A 93 -0.57 3.25 -6.29
CA ASP A 93 0.25 4.45 -6.08
C ASP A 93 1.75 4.11 -5.94
N GLU A 94 2.07 3.09 -5.16
CA GLU A 94 3.44 2.62 -4.95
C GLU A 94 4.07 2.08 -6.25
N LYS A 95 3.36 1.19 -6.95
CA LYS A 95 3.87 0.54 -8.17
C LYS A 95 3.95 1.52 -9.33
N TRP A 96 2.98 2.40 -9.46
CA TRP A 96 2.95 3.44 -10.48
C TRP A 96 4.11 4.43 -10.33
N ARG A 97 4.40 4.88 -9.12
CA ARG A 97 5.55 5.76 -8.84
C ARG A 97 6.87 5.12 -9.25
N ASN A 98 7.05 3.83 -8.94
CA ASN A 98 8.26 3.10 -9.34
C ASN A 98 8.33 2.93 -10.87
N HIS A 99 7.19 2.70 -11.53
CA HIS A 99 7.12 2.61 -12.99
C HIS A 99 7.51 3.94 -13.64
N LEU A 100 7.01 5.08 -13.16
CA LEU A 100 7.38 6.39 -13.69
C LEU A 100 8.88 6.65 -13.55
N LEU A 101 9.50 6.28 -12.42
CA LEU A 101 10.94 6.38 -12.23
C LEU A 101 11.70 5.51 -13.23
N GLY A 102 11.27 4.27 -13.47
CA GLY A 102 11.85 3.39 -14.49
C GLY A 102 11.73 3.95 -15.89
N MET A 103 10.56 4.55 -16.22
CA MET A 103 10.33 5.18 -17.54
C MET A 103 11.22 6.42 -17.76
N ASP A 104 11.48 7.22 -16.70
CA ASP A 104 12.40 8.35 -16.79
C ASP A 104 13.84 7.86 -17.04
N GLN A 105 14.29 6.82 -16.34
CA GLN A 105 15.60 6.20 -16.56
C GLN A 105 15.73 5.62 -17.98
N LEU A 106 14.68 4.95 -18.47
CA LEU A 106 14.64 4.45 -19.86
C LEU A 106 14.79 5.60 -20.85
N ARG A 107 14.06 6.69 -20.65
CA ARG A 107 14.10 7.87 -21.53
C ARG A 107 15.50 8.50 -21.59
N GLU A 108 16.19 8.59 -20.45
CA GLU A 108 17.55 9.11 -20.39
C GLU A 108 18.56 8.21 -21.08
N GLY A 109 18.41 6.88 -20.92
CA GLY A 109 19.35 5.89 -21.48
C GLY A 109 19.12 5.53 -22.94
N ILE A 110 17.93 5.77 -23.50
CA ILE A 110 17.56 5.24 -24.82
C ILE A 110 18.40 5.82 -25.97
N GLY A 111 18.86 7.06 -25.83
CA GLY A 111 19.70 7.71 -26.83
C GLY A 111 21.02 6.97 -27.10
N LEU A 112 21.55 6.26 -26.11
CA LEU A 112 22.77 5.46 -26.25
C LEU A 112 22.60 4.26 -27.19
N ARG A 113 21.37 3.78 -27.38
CA ARG A 113 21.07 2.67 -28.32
C ARG A 113 21.33 3.01 -29.77
N ALA A 114 21.35 4.30 -30.12
CA ALA A 114 21.71 4.77 -31.47
C ALA A 114 23.13 4.37 -31.86
N TYR A 115 24.07 4.29 -30.95
CA TYR A 115 25.44 3.83 -31.22
C TYR A 115 25.49 2.36 -31.65
N GLY A 116 24.50 1.54 -31.26
CA GLY A 116 24.36 0.16 -31.68
C GLY A 116 23.58 -0.04 -33.00
N GLN A 117 23.41 1.01 -33.81
CA GLN A 117 22.64 1.01 -35.09
C GLN A 117 21.17 0.60 -34.89
N LYS A 118 20.64 0.67 -33.68
CA LYS A 118 19.23 0.43 -33.40
C LYS A 118 18.44 1.75 -33.43
N ASN A 119 17.19 1.67 -33.88
CA ASN A 119 16.31 2.84 -33.86
C ASN A 119 15.84 3.12 -32.40
N PRO A 120 16.28 4.23 -31.79
CA PRO A 120 15.95 4.50 -30.37
C PRO A 120 14.45 4.57 -30.06
N LEU A 121 13.64 5.03 -31.04
CA LEU A 121 12.19 5.11 -30.87
C LEU A 121 11.52 3.73 -30.78
N ILE A 122 11.99 2.79 -31.61
CA ILE A 122 11.47 1.42 -31.64
C ILE A 122 11.86 0.71 -30.37
N GLU A 123 13.13 0.83 -29.94
CA GLU A 123 13.62 0.26 -28.69
C GLU A 123 12.87 0.84 -27.49
N TYR A 124 12.66 2.17 -27.46
CA TYR A 124 11.88 2.82 -26.40
C TYR A 124 10.46 2.25 -26.29
N LYS A 125 9.75 2.13 -27.40
CA LYS A 125 8.39 1.58 -27.40
C LYS A 125 8.35 0.14 -26.91
N SER A 126 9.31 -0.68 -27.33
CA SER A 126 9.39 -2.08 -26.92
C SER A 126 9.69 -2.22 -25.43
N GLU A 127 10.70 -1.50 -24.93
CA GLU A 127 11.06 -1.55 -23.50
C GLU A 127 9.97 -0.93 -22.61
N ALA A 128 9.34 0.17 -23.04
CA ALA A 128 8.22 0.79 -22.34
C ALA A 128 7.02 -0.16 -22.20
N TYR A 129 6.73 -0.91 -23.29
CA TYR A 129 5.69 -1.94 -23.24
C TYR A 129 6.03 -3.06 -22.26
N ASN A 130 7.27 -3.54 -22.26
CA ASN A 130 7.72 -4.56 -21.30
C ASN A 130 7.61 -4.06 -19.86
N PHE A 131 8.04 -2.83 -19.57
CA PHE A 131 7.90 -2.21 -18.23
C PHE A 131 6.46 -2.10 -17.80
N PHE A 132 5.53 -1.81 -18.73
CA PHE A 132 4.12 -1.77 -18.41
C PHE A 132 3.56 -3.18 -18.11
N GLN A 133 3.96 -4.21 -18.86
CA GLN A 133 3.58 -5.59 -18.54
C GLN A 133 4.11 -6.03 -17.17
N GLU A 134 5.36 -5.74 -16.86
CA GLU A 134 5.95 -6.01 -15.54
C GLU A 134 5.21 -5.27 -14.42
N LEU A 135 4.81 -4.01 -14.66
CA LEU A 135 3.97 -3.26 -13.73
C LEU A 135 2.67 -4.01 -13.46
N MET A 136 1.95 -4.46 -14.48
CA MET A 136 0.66 -5.15 -14.34
C MET A 136 0.80 -6.47 -13.58
N ILE A 137 1.80 -7.29 -13.91
CA ILE A 137 2.09 -8.54 -13.20
C ILE A 137 2.44 -8.26 -11.73
N SER A 138 3.35 -7.30 -11.48
CA SER A 138 3.76 -6.96 -10.12
C SER A 138 2.64 -6.34 -9.29
N LEU A 139 1.72 -5.60 -9.92
CA LEU A 139 0.55 -5.02 -9.27
C LEU A 139 -0.41 -6.11 -8.81
N ARG A 140 -0.79 -7.03 -9.72
CA ARG A 140 -1.68 -8.16 -9.42
C ARG A 140 -1.13 -8.99 -8.26
N SER A 141 0.11 -9.41 -8.36
CA SER A 141 0.82 -10.19 -7.34
C SER A 141 0.82 -9.47 -5.97
N ALA A 142 1.19 -8.18 -5.93
CA ALA A 142 1.26 -7.42 -4.69
C ALA A 142 -0.13 -7.16 -4.07
N VAL A 143 -1.16 -6.93 -4.87
CA VAL A 143 -2.53 -6.76 -4.38
C VAL A 143 -3.02 -8.06 -3.76
N LEU A 144 -2.89 -9.19 -4.45
CA LEU A 144 -3.33 -10.49 -3.94
C LEU A 144 -2.62 -10.84 -2.65
N GLN A 145 -1.29 -10.74 -2.61
CA GLN A 145 -0.52 -11.01 -1.41
C GLN A 145 -1.02 -10.17 -0.23
N ARG A 146 -1.23 -8.87 -0.42
CA ARG A 146 -1.69 -7.97 0.64
C ARG A 146 -3.13 -8.25 1.07
N VAL A 147 -4.02 -8.53 0.13
CA VAL A 147 -5.44 -8.82 0.42
C VAL A 147 -5.57 -10.16 1.16
N PHE A 148 -4.90 -11.19 0.70
CA PHE A 148 -4.96 -12.52 1.33
C PHE A 148 -4.32 -12.52 2.72
N HIS A 149 -3.24 -11.77 2.94
CA HIS A 149 -2.55 -11.66 4.23
C HIS A 149 -3.14 -10.58 5.16
N ALA A 150 -4.06 -9.74 4.68
CA ALA A 150 -4.68 -8.71 5.52
C ALA A 150 -5.40 -9.35 6.72
N GLN A 151 -4.97 -9.02 7.92
CA GLN A 151 -5.63 -9.39 9.17
C GLN A 151 -6.26 -8.13 9.75
N ILE A 152 -7.56 -8.19 10.02
CA ILE A 152 -8.25 -7.11 10.70
C ILE A 152 -8.26 -7.47 12.19
N SER A 153 -7.35 -6.86 12.94
CA SER A 153 -7.39 -6.92 14.40
C SER A 153 -8.39 -5.86 14.89
N ASP A 154 -9.33 -6.26 15.72
CA ASP A 154 -10.19 -5.35 16.49
C ASP A 154 -9.30 -4.52 17.44
N GLN A 155 -8.78 -3.39 16.95
CA GLN A 155 -7.99 -2.45 17.75
C GLN A 155 -8.88 -1.61 18.72
N ASN A 156 -10.04 -2.10 19.11
CA ASN A 156 -10.82 -1.46 20.18
C ASN A 156 -10.32 -1.74 21.58
N GLN A 157 -9.25 -2.55 21.76
CA GLN A 157 -8.80 -2.90 23.11
C GLN A 157 -7.48 -2.25 23.56
N THR A 158 -6.76 -1.47 22.77
CA THR A 158 -5.51 -0.87 23.31
C THR A 158 -5.15 0.47 22.63
N ARG A 159 -6.05 1.43 22.63
CA ARG A 159 -5.65 2.84 22.52
C ARG A 159 -5.65 3.50 23.90
N GLN A 160 -4.99 2.89 24.85
CA GLN A 160 -4.35 3.65 25.93
C GLN A 160 -3.04 4.17 25.34
N ASN A 161 -3.12 5.41 24.88
CA ASN A 161 -1.99 6.13 24.30
C ASN A 161 -0.86 6.17 25.36
N PRO A 162 0.31 5.55 25.15
CA PRO A 162 1.40 5.56 26.14
C PRO A 162 1.83 6.98 26.52
N LEU A 163 1.58 7.95 25.64
CA LEU A 163 1.85 9.37 25.85
C LEU A 163 0.87 10.01 26.85
N GLN A 164 -0.39 9.56 26.92
CA GLN A 164 -1.34 10.08 27.90
C GLN A 164 -1.02 9.57 29.32
N LYS A 165 -0.60 8.30 29.44
CA LYS A 165 -0.20 7.74 30.75
C LYS A 165 1.04 8.41 31.32
N ASN A 166 1.98 8.84 30.46
CA ASN A 166 3.16 9.60 30.88
C ASN A 166 2.85 11.07 31.24
N LEU A 167 1.77 11.63 30.68
CA LEU A 167 1.32 12.99 31.01
C LEU A 167 0.50 13.02 32.31
N GLU A 168 -0.25 11.97 32.61
CA GLU A 168 -0.97 11.84 33.90
C GLU A 168 -0.02 11.54 35.04
N MET A 169 0.96 10.64 34.90
CA MET A 169 1.99 10.39 35.90
C MET A 169 2.85 11.61 36.23
N LYS A 170 3.11 12.52 35.27
CA LYS A 170 3.83 13.77 35.56
C LYS A 170 3.01 14.83 36.28
N ARG A 171 1.68 14.71 36.30
CA ARG A 171 0.82 15.67 37.01
C ARG A 171 0.72 15.41 38.52
N ASP A 172 0.90 14.19 38.94
CA ASP A 172 0.76 13.81 40.36
C ASP A 172 2.04 14.04 41.19
N ASP A 173 3.19 14.19 40.53
CA ASP A 173 4.49 14.41 41.17
C ASP A 173 4.87 15.90 41.37
N ILE A 174 4.00 16.84 41.06
CA ILE A 174 4.26 18.26 41.28
C ILE A 174 3.92 18.61 42.75
N ASN A 175 4.95 18.86 43.54
CA ASN A 175 4.92 19.26 44.94
C ASN A 175 3.94 20.44 45.15
N PRO A 176 3.18 20.44 46.25
CA PRO A 176 2.19 21.51 46.59
C PRO A 176 2.77 22.92 46.66
N ILE A 177 4.09 23.04 46.84
CA ILE A 177 4.79 24.33 46.93
C ILE A 177 4.89 25.07 45.58
N GLU A 178 5.03 24.34 44.47
CA GLU A 178 5.08 24.96 43.14
C GLU A 178 3.73 25.43 42.63
N LYS A 179 2.62 24.87 43.14
CA LYS A 179 1.26 25.35 42.78
C LYS A 179 0.93 26.75 43.32
N LYS A 180 1.67 27.23 44.33
CA LYS A 180 1.48 28.59 44.87
C LYS A 180 2.25 29.65 44.05
N SER A 181 3.43 29.34 43.52
CA SER A 181 4.24 30.29 42.74
C SER A 181 3.63 30.56 41.36
N VAL A 182 3.06 29.52 40.69
CA VAL A 182 2.43 29.68 39.37
C VAL A 182 1.14 30.52 39.44
N LYS A 183 0.40 30.49 40.57
CA LYS A 183 -0.80 31.33 40.74
C LYS A 183 -0.46 32.81 41.00
N GLN A 184 0.69 33.09 41.61
CA GLN A 184 1.15 34.49 41.82
C GLN A 184 1.69 35.11 40.52
N ASP A 185 2.37 34.33 39.69
CA ASP A 185 2.89 34.81 38.38
C ASP A 185 1.78 35.09 37.36
N ILE A 186 0.65 34.38 37.44
CA ILE A 186 -0.53 34.66 36.58
C ILE A 186 -1.22 35.91 37.01
N GLN A 187 -1.38 36.18 38.31
CA GLN A 187 -2.01 37.39 38.81
C GLN A 187 -1.18 38.67 38.57
N MET A 188 0.16 38.57 38.60
CA MET A 188 1.04 39.69 38.24
C MET A 188 1.08 39.99 36.74
N LYS A 189 0.81 39.02 35.88
CA LYS A 189 0.71 39.26 34.43
C LYS A 189 -0.62 39.89 34.03
N GLU A 190 -1.70 39.64 34.72
CA GLU A 190 -3.01 40.23 34.42
C GLU A 190 -3.08 41.72 34.83
N GLN A 191 -2.34 42.13 35.88
CA GLN A 191 -2.30 43.54 36.30
C GLN A 191 -1.39 44.44 35.39
N ASN A 192 -0.49 43.82 34.60
CA ASN A 192 0.40 44.58 33.68
C ASN A 192 -0.16 44.77 32.26
N THR A 193 -1.29 44.16 31.93
CA THR A 193 -1.89 44.30 30.60
C THR A 193 -2.93 45.42 30.49
N ASP A 194 -3.35 46.01 31.62
CA ASP A 194 -4.36 47.08 31.61
C ASP A 194 -3.78 48.50 31.47
N ASN A 195 -2.45 48.66 31.53
CA ASN A 195 -1.82 50.00 31.48
C ASN A 195 -1.19 50.40 30.15
N THR A 196 -1.46 49.67 29.04
CA THR A 196 -0.85 49.95 27.74
C THR A 196 -1.87 50.24 26.62
N LYS A 197 -3.06 50.71 26.95
CA LYS A 197 -4.06 51.18 25.95
C LYS A 197 -4.39 52.65 26.08
N ILE A 198 -3.39 53.52 25.91
CA ILE A 198 -3.64 54.92 25.60
C ILE A 198 -2.58 55.37 24.59
N GLY A 199 -3.04 55.78 23.40
CA GLY A 199 -2.33 56.68 22.49
C GLY A 199 -1.73 56.08 21.24
N ARG A 200 -2.51 56.08 20.13
CA ARG A 200 -2.01 56.35 18.77
C ARG A 200 -3.18 56.59 17.83
N ASN A 201 -3.58 57.84 17.75
CA ASN A 201 -4.23 58.44 16.59
C ASN A 201 -3.29 59.53 16.10
N GLU A 202 -2.48 59.27 15.08
CA GLU A 202 -1.86 60.30 14.24
C GLU A 202 -2.09 59.97 12.78
N LYS A 203 -2.75 60.88 12.09
CA LYS A 203 -3.02 60.86 10.66
C LYS A 203 -1.70 61.06 9.90
N VAL A 204 -1.43 60.26 8.90
CA VAL A 204 -0.39 60.52 7.90
C VAL A 204 -1.05 61.00 6.61
N GLU A 205 -0.78 62.25 6.23
CA GLU A 205 -1.11 62.81 4.94
C GLU A 205 -0.18 62.29 3.85
N LEU A 206 -0.78 61.87 2.75
CA LEU A 206 -0.09 61.50 1.52
C LEU A 206 0.30 62.71 0.72
N ILE A 207 1.59 62.94 0.51
CA ILE A 207 2.13 63.93 -0.45
C ILE A 207 2.51 63.16 -1.72
N SER A 208 1.91 63.54 -2.85
CA SER A 208 2.27 63.09 -4.19
C SER A 208 3.41 63.94 -4.75
N PRO A 209 4.42 63.37 -5.40
CA PRO A 209 5.38 64.16 -6.19
C PRO A 209 4.95 64.28 -7.65
N SER A 210 5.26 65.40 -8.19
CA SER A 210 5.09 65.91 -9.57
C SER A 210 5.90 65.13 -10.59
#